data_3fca53a16dd5f7ce043dc98f6326334e
#
_entry.id   3fca53a16dd5f7ce043dc98f6326334e
#
_cell.length_a   1.000
_cell.length_b   1.000
_cell.length_c   1.000
_cell.angle_alpha   90.00
_cell.angle_beta   90.00
_cell.angle_gamma   90.00
#
_symmetry.space_group_name_H-M   'P 1'
#
loop_
_entity.id
_entity.type
_entity.pdbx_description
1 polymer ?
#
loop_
_entity_poly.entity_id
_entity_poly.type
_entity_poly.pdbx_seq_one_letter_code
_entity_poly.pdbx_strand_id
1 'polypeptide(L)'
;MNQRKLLVKHPNLNTENKDKQIYFLCAMPRSGNTLFASLMNQNPDVAVTANSITLEIMKELFLLKQDDTFKNFPDEQSLDNVMNEVYNLYYKNWNHKVIIDRGPVCTPGNFRVMQKHFKQPIRCIVLVRDVLDVLASYIKWFETEPTAFPNQYKTLDEKLSQIMNKNGAIAKELISIQYLLHHPEMAVFIKYDDLVINPEKELRKVYEFLMLPYFPHTFTNLNQVVVNGLQYNDSIVGKNMHTIRTEKIMKVENKYKNKIPERFVKDYGHITF
;
A
#
# COMPACT_ATOMS: atom_id res chain seq x y z
N MET A 1 -13.64 -32.50 43.56
CA MET A 1 -13.30 -32.04 42.20
C MET A 1 -13.31 -30.52 42.18
N ASN A 2 -12.13 -29.91 42.29
CA ASN A 2 -11.97 -28.43 42.32
C ASN A 2 -11.80 -27.90 40.89
N GLN A 3 -12.79 -27.19 40.38
CA GLN A 3 -12.62 -26.41 39.18
C GLN A 3 -11.87 -25.12 39.50
N ARG A 4 -10.59 -25.05 39.11
CA ARG A 4 -9.83 -23.81 39.11
C ARG A 4 -10.34 -22.91 37.97
N LYS A 5 -11.06 -21.82 38.26
CA LYS A 5 -11.31 -20.72 37.37
C LYS A 5 -9.97 -20.04 37.04
N LEU A 6 -9.52 -20.17 35.80
CA LEU A 6 -8.43 -19.36 35.24
C LEU A 6 -8.99 -17.92 35.07
N LEU A 7 -8.64 -17.04 35.98
CA LEU A 7 -8.81 -15.60 35.83
C LEU A 7 -7.76 -15.12 34.80
N VAL A 8 -8.16 -14.94 33.56
CA VAL A 8 -7.38 -14.20 32.57
C VAL A 8 -7.38 -12.74 33.02
N LYS A 9 -6.27 -12.26 33.57
CA LYS A 9 -6.06 -10.84 33.82
C LYS A 9 -5.92 -10.14 32.45
N HIS A 10 -6.94 -9.41 32.04
CA HIS A 10 -6.82 -8.46 30.96
C HIS A 10 -5.88 -7.33 31.42
N PRO A 11 -4.86 -6.96 30.65
CA PRO A 11 -4.03 -5.80 30.98
C PRO A 11 -4.91 -4.55 30.97
N ASN A 12 -4.72 -3.69 31.98
CA ASN A 12 -5.43 -2.42 32.09
C ASN A 12 -5.20 -1.56 30.84
N LEU A 13 -6.22 -1.44 30.00
CA LEU A 13 -6.30 -0.53 28.87
C LEU A 13 -6.63 0.89 29.35
N ASN A 14 -5.65 1.54 30.02
CA ASN A 14 -5.63 2.98 30.23
C ASN A 14 -4.41 3.56 29.53
N THR A 15 -4.39 3.51 28.21
CA THR A 15 -3.60 4.41 27.39
C THR A 15 -4.59 5.40 26.78
N GLU A 16 -4.42 6.68 27.11
CA GLU A 16 -5.12 7.77 26.45
C GLU A 16 -5.09 7.53 24.94
N ASN A 17 -6.28 7.36 24.36
CA ASN A 17 -6.47 7.05 22.96
C ASN A 17 -6.17 8.32 22.15
N LYS A 18 -4.89 8.66 21.97
CA LYS A 18 -4.49 9.68 21.00
C LYS A 18 -4.80 9.11 19.63
N ASP A 19 -5.70 9.77 18.91
CA ASP A 19 -6.03 9.40 17.54
C ASP A 19 -4.76 9.22 16.72
N LYS A 20 -4.64 8.07 16.07
CA LYS A 20 -3.48 7.78 15.20
C LYS A 20 -3.49 8.71 14.01
N GLN A 21 -2.30 9.17 13.61
CA GLN A 21 -2.14 9.88 12.34
C GLN A 21 -2.09 8.86 11.21
N ILE A 22 -3.01 8.96 10.26
CA ILE A 22 -3.14 8.02 9.16
C ILE A 22 -2.84 8.75 7.85
N TYR A 23 -1.88 8.20 7.12
CA TYR A 23 -1.45 8.63 5.80
C TYR A 23 -1.57 7.48 4.82
N PHE A 24 -1.39 7.74 3.53
CA PHE A 24 -1.57 6.73 2.50
C PHE A 24 -0.32 6.55 1.65
N LEU A 25 -0.05 5.31 1.26
CA LEU A 25 0.97 4.96 0.28
C LEU A 25 0.28 4.54 -1.02
N CYS A 26 0.34 5.40 -2.04
CA CYS A 26 -0.15 5.14 -3.38
C CYS A 26 1.02 4.76 -4.29
N ALA A 27 1.06 3.53 -4.76
CA ALA A 27 2.20 3.07 -5.53
C ALA A 27 1.87 1.84 -6.36
N MET A 28 2.27 1.86 -7.62
CA MET A 28 2.21 0.63 -8.43
C MET A 28 2.96 -0.50 -7.72
N PRO A 29 2.46 -1.74 -7.78
CA PRO A 29 3.27 -2.88 -7.38
C PRO A 29 4.61 -2.86 -8.12
N ARG A 30 5.68 -3.34 -7.49
CA ARG A 30 7.07 -3.33 -8.04
C ARG A 30 7.73 -1.95 -8.14
N SER A 31 7.16 -0.92 -7.55
CA SER A 31 7.76 0.44 -7.49
C SER A 31 8.61 0.69 -6.23
N GLY A 32 9.01 -0.35 -5.51
CA GLY A 32 9.86 -0.21 -4.32
C GLY A 32 9.09 -0.14 -2.99
N ASN A 33 7.80 -0.51 -2.99
CA ASN A 33 6.93 -0.45 -1.80
C ASN A 33 7.54 -1.17 -0.59
N THR A 34 8.06 -2.39 -0.81
CA THR A 34 8.66 -3.19 0.27
C THR A 34 9.95 -2.56 0.80
N LEU A 35 10.77 -1.96 -0.07
CA LEU A 35 11.95 -1.23 0.34
C LEU A 35 11.57 0.00 1.17
N PHE A 36 10.63 0.81 0.68
CA PHE A 36 10.15 1.98 1.39
C PHE A 36 9.57 1.60 2.76
N ALA A 37 8.74 0.56 2.82
CA ALA A 37 8.19 0.06 4.07
C ALA A 37 9.28 -0.42 5.05
N SER A 38 10.30 -1.14 4.56
CA SER A 38 11.42 -1.59 5.39
C SER A 38 12.22 -0.41 5.97
N LEU A 39 12.39 0.66 5.20
CA LEU A 39 13.07 1.87 5.67
C LEU A 39 12.21 2.61 6.71
N MET A 40 10.97 2.94 6.39
CA MET A 40 10.10 3.71 7.29
C MET A 40 9.78 2.97 8.59
N ASN A 41 9.64 1.64 8.55
CA ASN A 41 9.37 0.81 9.74
C ASN A 41 10.59 0.67 10.68
N GLN A 42 11.74 1.26 10.37
CA GLN A 42 12.82 1.41 11.35
C GLN A 42 12.46 2.44 12.43
N ASN A 43 11.56 3.38 12.13
CA ASN A 43 11.03 4.31 13.12
C ASN A 43 9.94 3.60 13.95
N PRO A 44 10.13 3.42 15.27
CA PRO A 44 9.19 2.68 16.12
C PRO A 44 7.81 3.34 16.24
N ASP A 45 7.70 4.63 15.93
CA ASP A 45 6.42 5.34 15.94
C ASP A 45 5.63 5.18 14.61
N VAL A 46 6.25 4.65 13.55
CA VAL A 46 5.69 4.57 12.20
C VAL A 46 5.43 3.11 11.80
N ALA A 47 4.27 2.85 11.25
CA ALA A 47 3.96 1.58 10.60
C ALA A 47 3.51 1.80 9.15
N VAL A 48 4.25 1.25 8.20
CA VAL A 48 3.83 1.16 6.80
C VAL A 48 3.21 -0.20 6.56
N THR A 49 1.91 -0.23 6.25
CA THR A 49 1.20 -1.50 6.04
C THR A 49 1.58 -2.12 4.71
N ALA A 50 1.52 -3.42 4.67
CA ALA A 50 1.79 -4.18 3.45
C ALA A 50 0.63 -4.07 2.44
N ASN A 51 -0.52 -4.56 2.86
CA ASN A 51 -1.81 -4.48 2.17
C ASN A 51 -2.88 -4.55 3.26
N SER A 52 -3.31 -3.40 3.73
CA SER A 52 -4.46 -3.34 4.64
C SER A 52 -5.75 -3.58 3.85
N ILE A 53 -6.76 -4.10 4.51
CA ILE A 53 -8.11 -4.24 3.93
C ILE A 53 -9.04 -3.10 4.34
N THR A 54 -8.55 -2.06 4.99
CA THR A 54 -9.36 -0.96 5.52
C THR A 54 -10.12 -0.24 4.41
N LEU A 55 -9.47 0.01 3.29
CA LEU A 55 -10.11 0.65 2.14
C LEU A 55 -11.20 -0.23 1.53
N GLU A 56 -10.96 -1.53 1.43
CA GLU A 56 -11.96 -2.51 0.98
C GLU A 56 -13.14 -2.58 1.95
N ILE A 57 -12.91 -2.59 3.26
CA ILE A 57 -13.98 -2.55 4.27
C ILE A 57 -14.84 -1.29 4.09
N MET A 58 -14.21 -0.13 3.96
CA MET A 58 -14.91 1.14 3.71
C MET A 58 -15.79 1.08 2.47
N LYS A 59 -15.24 0.53 1.39
CA LYS A 59 -15.95 0.39 0.12
C LYS A 59 -17.12 -0.60 0.22
N GLU A 60 -16.92 -1.76 0.83
CA GLU A 60 -17.97 -2.76 1.00
C GLU A 60 -19.09 -2.22 1.89
N LEU A 61 -18.79 -1.55 2.99
CA LEU A 61 -19.79 -0.87 3.82
C LEU A 61 -20.59 0.18 3.02
N PHE A 62 -19.89 0.95 2.16
CA PHE A 62 -20.56 1.91 1.31
C PHE A 62 -21.50 1.24 0.29
N LEU A 63 -21.13 0.08 -0.25
CA LEU A 63 -21.93 -0.68 -1.20
C LEU A 63 -23.18 -1.29 -0.54
N LEU A 64 -23.17 -1.55 0.78
CA LEU A 64 -24.36 -2.01 1.52
C LEU A 64 -25.54 -1.05 1.38
N LYS A 65 -25.32 0.23 1.08
CA LYS A 65 -26.41 1.18 0.78
C LYS A 65 -27.23 0.81 -0.44
N GLN A 66 -26.72 -0.09 -1.28
CA GLN A 66 -27.43 -0.62 -2.45
C GLN A 66 -28.14 -1.96 -2.16
N ASP A 67 -27.86 -2.57 -1.01
CA ASP A 67 -28.49 -3.83 -0.59
C ASP A 67 -29.98 -3.63 -0.26
N ASP A 68 -30.79 -4.62 -0.60
CA ASP A 68 -32.24 -4.52 -0.38
C ASP A 68 -32.62 -4.50 1.09
N THR A 69 -31.85 -5.16 1.96
CA THR A 69 -32.04 -5.10 3.42
C THR A 69 -31.86 -3.68 3.93
N PHE A 70 -30.80 -2.99 3.46
CA PHE A 70 -30.56 -1.59 3.82
C PHE A 70 -31.65 -0.67 3.26
N LYS A 71 -32.08 -0.86 2.02
CA LYS A 71 -33.15 -0.07 1.41
C LYS A 71 -34.50 -0.27 2.13
N ASN A 72 -34.71 -1.45 2.70
CA ASN A 72 -35.93 -1.73 3.48
C ASN A 72 -35.93 -1.00 4.84
N PHE A 73 -34.75 -0.81 5.46
CA PHE A 73 -34.56 -0.03 6.68
C PHE A 73 -33.31 0.86 6.55
N PRO A 74 -33.42 2.04 5.89
CA PRO A 74 -32.30 2.85 5.46
C PRO A 74 -31.77 3.78 6.57
N ASP A 75 -31.18 3.21 7.62
CA ASP A 75 -30.52 3.97 8.69
C ASP A 75 -29.13 4.45 8.23
N GLU A 76 -29.14 5.50 7.41
CA GLU A 76 -27.93 6.14 6.86
C GLU A 76 -26.97 6.60 7.97
N GLN A 77 -27.51 7.18 9.05
CA GLN A 77 -26.70 7.74 10.12
C GLN A 77 -25.90 6.66 10.86
N SER A 78 -26.53 5.54 11.17
CA SER A 78 -25.88 4.43 11.86
C SER A 78 -24.81 3.81 10.99
N LEU A 79 -25.05 3.60 9.70
CA LEU A 79 -24.03 3.08 8.77
C LEU A 79 -22.87 4.06 8.58
N ASP A 80 -23.16 5.36 8.44
CA ASP A 80 -22.15 6.41 8.33
C ASP A 80 -21.27 6.48 9.60
N ASN A 81 -21.86 6.29 10.79
CA ASN A 81 -21.09 6.21 12.06
C ASN A 81 -20.09 5.04 12.04
N VAL A 82 -20.52 3.86 11.59
CA VAL A 82 -19.61 2.69 11.45
C VAL A 82 -18.49 3.01 10.48
N MET A 83 -18.82 3.56 9.32
CA MET A 83 -17.82 3.91 8.29
C MET A 83 -16.79 4.94 8.79
N ASN A 84 -17.24 5.94 9.55
CA ASN A 84 -16.38 6.98 10.10
C ASN A 84 -15.30 6.44 11.05
N GLU A 85 -15.56 5.29 11.69
CA GLU A 85 -14.67 4.70 12.69
C GLU A 85 -13.80 3.54 12.15
N VAL A 86 -13.95 3.13 10.89
CA VAL A 86 -13.24 1.96 10.33
C VAL A 86 -11.73 2.05 10.58
N TYR A 87 -11.08 3.15 10.22
CA TYR A 87 -9.64 3.31 10.39
C TYR A 87 -9.22 3.33 11.86
N ASN A 88 -9.94 4.05 12.71
CA ASN A 88 -9.66 4.15 14.14
C ASN A 88 -9.79 2.78 14.81
N LEU A 89 -10.85 2.03 14.49
CA LEU A 89 -11.07 0.71 15.07
C LEU A 89 -10.10 -0.34 14.55
N TYR A 90 -9.80 -0.31 13.24
CA TYR A 90 -8.89 -1.27 12.63
C TYR A 90 -7.48 -1.20 13.23
N TYR A 91 -6.97 0.02 13.42
CA TYR A 91 -5.62 0.25 13.98
C TYR A 91 -5.59 0.46 15.49
N LYS A 92 -6.72 0.33 16.19
CA LYS A 92 -6.84 0.63 17.63
C LYS A 92 -5.75 -0.02 18.50
N ASN A 93 -5.44 -1.28 18.22
CA ASN A 93 -4.52 -2.08 19.05
C ASN A 93 -3.06 -2.03 18.54
N TRP A 94 -2.75 -1.21 17.55
CA TRP A 94 -1.38 -1.04 17.09
C TRP A 94 -0.65 -0.03 17.98
N ASN A 95 0.61 -0.30 18.34
CA ASN A 95 1.40 0.58 19.20
C ASN A 95 1.96 1.82 18.48
N HIS A 96 1.94 1.84 17.16
CA HIS A 96 2.47 2.93 16.35
C HIS A 96 1.55 4.16 16.40
N LYS A 97 2.14 5.36 16.43
CA LYS A 97 1.41 6.64 16.41
C LYS A 97 1.00 7.05 15.00
N VAL A 98 1.81 6.64 14.02
CA VAL A 98 1.66 6.99 12.61
C VAL A 98 1.46 5.71 11.81
N ILE A 99 0.39 5.68 11.04
CA ILE A 99 0.10 4.57 10.10
C ILE A 99 0.19 5.13 8.68
N ILE A 100 0.98 4.49 7.85
CA ILE A 100 1.01 4.74 6.40
C ILE A 100 0.33 3.54 5.74
N ASP A 101 -0.95 3.70 5.41
CA ASP A 101 -1.78 2.64 4.88
C ASP A 101 -1.66 2.55 3.36
N ARG A 102 -1.36 1.37 2.84
CA ARG A 102 -1.16 1.18 1.41
C ARG A 102 -2.46 0.88 0.69
N GLY A 103 -2.76 1.67 -0.37
CA GLY A 103 -3.88 1.41 -1.26
C GLY A 103 -4.15 2.56 -2.23
N PRO A 104 -4.89 2.29 -3.32
CA PRO A 104 -5.24 3.29 -4.34
C PRO A 104 -6.41 4.18 -3.88
N VAL A 105 -6.18 4.97 -2.83
CA VAL A 105 -7.24 5.78 -2.19
C VAL A 105 -7.82 6.86 -3.09
N CYS A 106 -7.08 7.33 -4.08
CA CYS A 106 -7.48 8.42 -4.98
C CYS A 106 -8.07 7.94 -6.32
N THR A 107 -8.49 6.67 -6.45
CA THR A 107 -9.42 6.32 -7.54
C THR A 107 -10.76 7.03 -7.32
N PRO A 108 -11.51 7.40 -8.38
CA PRO A 108 -12.75 8.19 -8.23
C PRO A 108 -13.75 7.59 -7.25
N GLY A 109 -13.90 6.26 -7.24
CA GLY A 109 -14.80 5.57 -6.32
C GLY A 109 -14.32 5.60 -4.87
N ASN A 110 -13.04 5.25 -4.65
CA ASN A 110 -12.45 5.22 -3.33
C ASN A 110 -12.37 6.63 -2.72
N PHE A 111 -11.95 7.61 -3.52
CA PHE A 111 -11.79 8.98 -3.05
C PHE A 111 -13.12 9.58 -2.57
N ARG A 112 -14.22 9.32 -3.27
CA ARG A 112 -15.57 9.76 -2.84
C ARG A 112 -15.92 9.22 -1.46
N VAL A 113 -15.68 7.93 -1.21
CA VAL A 113 -15.94 7.30 0.08
C VAL A 113 -15.02 7.88 1.16
N MET A 114 -13.74 8.03 0.84
CA MET A 114 -12.74 8.58 1.75
C MET A 114 -13.04 10.05 2.13
N GLN A 115 -13.39 10.89 1.16
CA GLN A 115 -13.76 12.29 1.43
C GLN A 115 -14.95 12.41 2.39
N LYS A 116 -15.91 11.49 2.31
CA LYS A 116 -17.12 11.53 3.16
C LYS A 116 -16.84 11.00 4.58
N HIS A 117 -16.07 9.93 4.70
CA HIS A 117 -16.00 9.13 5.92
C HIS A 117 -14.64 9.14 6.62
N PHE A 118 -13.56 9.45 5.94
CA PHE A 118 -12.24 9.60 6.57
C PHE A 118 -12.11 11.00 7.18
N LYS A 119 -11.85 11.08 8.49
CA LYS A 119 -11.94 12.33 9.26
C LYS A 119 -10.65 13.16 9.30
N GLN A 120 -9.55 12.62 8.81
CA GLN A 120 -8.27 13.32 8.74
C GLN A 120 -8.02 13.82 7.31
N PRO A 121 -7.12 14.82 7.10
CA PRO A 121 -6.71 15.20 5.76
C PRO A 121 -6.09 14.02 5.01
N ILE A 122 -6.55 13.76 3.78
CA ILE A 122 -5.98 12.72 2.93
C ILE A 122 -4.63 13.21 2.43
N ARG A 123 -3.55 12.59 2.90
CA ARG A 123 -2.17 12.87 2.48
C ARG A 123 -1.51 11.59 1.99
N CYS A 124 -0.92 11.65 0.81
CA CYS A 124 -0.40 10.50 0.10
C CYS A 124 1.11 10.61 -0.13
N ILE A 125 1.83 9.55 0.19
CA ILE A 125 3.17 9.31 -0.31
C ILE A 125 3.00 8.51 -1.60
N VAL A 126 3.59 9.00 -2.69
CA VAL A 126 3.43 8.40 -4.02
C VAL A 126 4.77 7.87 -4.49
N LEU A 127 4.91 6.54 -4.54
CA LEU A 127 6.10 5.95 -5.14
C LEU A 127 5.87 5.74 -6.63
N VAL A 128 6.67 6.41 -7.44
CA VAL A 128 6.62 6.32 -8.90
C VAL A 128 7.84 5.61 -9.47
N ARG A 129 7.63 4.84 -10.50
CA ARG A 129 8.64 4.14 -11.27
C ARG A 129 8.23 4.08 -12.72
N ASP A 130 9.20 4.09 -13.64
CA ASP A 130 8.95 3.85 -15.05
C ASP A 130 8.07 2.60 -15.26
N VAL A 131 6.97 2.75 -16.02
CA VAL A 131 5.98 1.67 -16.18
C VAL A 131 6.57 0.46 -16.87
N LEU A 132 7.48 0.66 -17.83
CA LEU A 132 8.15 -0.46 -18.51
C LEU A 132 9.10 -1.20 -17.55
N ASP A 133 9.72 -0.50 -16.58
CA ASP A 133 10.51 -1.16 -15.53
C ASP A 133 9.64 -1.98 -14.57
N VAL A 134 8.42 -1.50 -14.29
CA VAL A 134 7.44 -2.26 -13.53
C VAL A 134 7.03 -3.52 -14.28
N LEU A 135 6.68 -3.41 -15.56
CA LEU A 135 6.32 -4.55 -16.41
C LEU A 135 7.47 -5.56 -16.54
N ALA A 136 8.69 -5.09 -16.78
CA ALA A 136 9.86 -5.94 -16.83
C ALA A 136 10.15 -6.67 -15.51
N SER A 137 9.86 -6.03 -14.36
CA SER A 137 9.93 -6.68 -13.04
C SER A 137 8.88 -7.79 -12.89
N TYR A 138 7.69 -7.61 -13.45
CA TYR A 138 6.66 -8.63 -13.48
C TYR A 138 7.04 -9.81 -14.39
N ILE A 139 7.58 -9.53 -15.60
CA ILE A 139 8.07 -10.58 -16.52
C ILE A 139 9.11 -11.46 -15.82
N LYS A 140 10.08 -10.84 -15.16
CA LYS A 140 11.06 -11.57 -14.36
C LYS A 140 10.38 -12.49 -13.34
N TRP A 141 9.41 -11.96 -12.60
CA TRP A 141 8.69 -12.71 -11.57
C TRP A 141 7.88 -13.87 -12.17
N PHE A 142 7.21 -13.68 -13.32
CA PHE A 142 6.50 -14.75 -14.02
C PHE A 142 7.42 -15.90 -14.46
N GLU A 143 8.65 -15.60 -14.85
CA GLU A 143 9.62 -16.64 -15.28
C GLU A 143 10.30 -17.33 -14.11
N THR A 144 10.50 -16.61 -13.00
CA THR A 144 11.21 -17.18 -11.84
C THR A 144 10.30 -17.81 -10.80
N GLU A 145 9.00 -17.55 -10.86
CA GLU A 145 8.02 -18.06 -9.91
C GLU A 145 6.86 -18.75 -10.62
N PRO A 146 6.92 -20.10 -10.76
CA PRO A 146 5.90 -20.86 -11.49
C PRO A 146 4.49 -20.73 -10.92
N THR A 147 4.36 -20.45 -9.61
CA THR A 147 3.07 -20.30 -8.91
C THR A 147 2.52 -18.87 -8.98
N ALA A 148 3.20 -17.95 -9.66
CA ALA A 148 2.72 -16.61 -9.84
C ALA A 148 1.31 -16.58 -10.45
N PHE A 149 0.39 -15.84 -9.83
CA PHE A 149 -1.02 -15.76 -10.23
C PHE A 149 -1.24 -15.65 -11.75
N PRO A 150 -0.53 -14.76 -12.50
CA PRO A 150 -0.76 -14.66 -13.94
C PRO A 150 -0.26 -15.87 -14.74
N ASN A 151 0.45 -16.82 -14.15
CA ASN A 151 0.94 -18.00 -14.88
C ASN A 151 -0.16 -18.97 -15.30
N GLN A 152 -1.39 -18.80 -14.83
CA GLN A 152 -2.57 -19.46 -15.41
C GLN A 152 -2.85 -19.03 -16.86
N TYR A 153 -2.38 -17.87 -17.33
CA TYR A 153 -2.50 -17.39 -18.69
C TYR A 153 -1.36 -17.94 -19.57
N LYS A 154 -1.66 -18.26 -20.82
CA LYS A 154 -0.72 -18.98 -21.68
C LYS A 154 0.40 -18.09 -22.22
N THR A 155 0.06 -16.87 -22.64
CA THR A 155 1.02 -15.97 -23.29
C THR A 155 1.47 -14.84 -22.36
N LEU A 156 2.65 -14.28 -22.62
CA LEU A 156 3.14 -13.12 -21.90
C LEU A 156 2.21 -11.92 -22.10
N ASP A 157 1.67 -11.77 -23.29
CA ASP A 157 0.74 -10.73 -23.66
C ASP A 157 -0.54 -10.78 -22.82
N GLU A 158 -1.14 -11.97 -22.65
CA GLU A 158 -2.30 -12.18 -21.79
C GLU A 158 -1.98 -11.86 -20.32
N LYS A 159 -0.82 -12.32 -19.81
CA LYS A 159 -0.37 -12.06 -18.43
C LYS A 159 -0.25 -10.56 -18.15
N LEU A 160 0.41 -9.83 -19.05
CA LEU A 160 0.57 -8.38 -18.90
C LEU A 160 -0.78 -7.65 -19.06
N SER A 161 -1.64 -8.09 -19.99
CA SER A 161 -2.99 -7.53 -20.13
C SER A 161 -3.81 -7.67 -18.85
N GLN A 162 -3.66 -8.78 -18.16
CA GLN A 162 -4.40 -9.02 -16.91
C GLN A 162 -4.00 -8.06 -15.79
N ILE A 163 -2.71 -7.75 -15.65
CA ILE A 163 -2.25 -6.79 -14.62
C ILE A 163 -2.48 -5.33 -15.01
N MET A 164 -2.63 -5.05 -16.31
CA MET A 164 -2.83 -3.71 -16.87
C MET A 164 -4.31 -3.38 -17.16
N ASN A 165 -5.24 -4.35 -17.05
CA ASN A 165 -6.65 -4.05 -17.25
C ASN A 165 -7.17 -3.07 -16.18
N LYS A 166 -8.30 -2.39 -16.44
CA LYS A 166 -8.88 -1.35 -15.58
C LYS A 166 -9.09 -1.75 -14.11
N ASN A 167 -9.26 -3.04 -13.84
CA ASN A 167 -9.42 -3.60 -12.51
C ASN A 167 -8.11 -4.22 -11.97
N GLY A 168 -7.05 -4.21 -12.78
CA GLY A 168 -5.74 -4.75 -12.44
C GLY A 168 -5.00 -3.91 -11.42
N ALA A 169 -4.02 -4.53 -10.79
CA ALA A 169 -3.27 -3.92 -9.69
C ALA A 169 -2.48 -2.67 -10.13
N ILE A 170 -2.00 -2.62 -11.41
CA ILE A 170 -1.24 -1.46 -11.91
C ILE A 170 -2.19 -0.34 -12.30
N ALA A 171 -3.28 -0.63 -13.04
CA ALA A 171 -4.15 0.41 -13.55
C ALA A 171 -4.85 1.21 -12.45
N LYS A 172 -5.31 0.55 -11.39
CA LYS A 172 -5.92 1.25 -10.23
C LYS A 172 -4.95 2.23 -9.58
N GLU A 173 -3.69 1.82 -9.41
CA GLU A 173 -2.67 2.69 -8.84
C GLU A 173 -2.31 3.84 -9.80
N LEU A 174 -2.21 3.58 -11.12
CA LEU A 174 -1.98 4.64 -12.11
C LEU A 174 -3.10 5.69 -12.09
N ILE A 175 -4.36 5.27 -12.00
CA ILE A 175 -5.49 6.20 -11.88
C ILE A 175 -5.36 7.04 -10.61
N SER A 176 -5.01 6.43 -9.48
CA SER A 176 -4.79 7.14 -8.22
C SER A 176 -3.61 8.12 -8.32
N ILE A 177 -2.50 7.71 -8.94
CA ILE A 177 -1.32 8.55 -9.16
C ILE A 177 -1.65 9.71 -10.08
N GLN A 178 -2.37 9.48 -11.18
CA GLN A 178 -2.81 10.53 -12.10
C GLN A 178 -3.67 11.59 -11.39
N TYR A 179 -4.59 11.17 -10.54
CA TYR A 179 -5.35 12.11 -9.73
C TYR A 179 -4.42 12.98 -8.87
N LEU A 180 -3.46 12.37 -8.16
CA LEU A 180 -2.54 13.06 -7.26
C LEU A 180 -1.54 13.98 -7.98
N LEU A 181 -1.21 13.73 -9.25
CA LEU A 181 -0.42 14.66 -10.08
C LEU A 181 -1.12 16.00 -10.28
N HIS A 182 -2.45 16.01 -10.29
CA HIS A 182 -3.26 17.24 -10.38
C HIS A 182 -3.60 17.84 -9.00
N HIS A 183 -3.19 17.18 -7.90
CA HIS A 183 -3.43 17.60 -6.52
C HIS A 183 -2.14 17.53 -5.70
N PRO A 184 -1.11 18.34 -6.05
CA PRO A 184 0.20 18.29 -5.40
C PRO A 184 0.17 18.63 -3.91
N GLU A 185 -0.86 19.36 -3.46
CA GLU A 185 -1.08 19.67 -2.04
C GLU A 185 -1.39 18.44 -1.19
N MET A 186 -1.86 17.37 -1.83
CA MET A 186 -2.20 16.10 -1.17
C MET A 186 -1.08 15.07 -1.20
N ALA A 187 0.02 15.32 -1.94
CA ALA A 187 0.98 14.25 -2.23
C ALA A 187 2.43 14.68 -2.21
N VAL A 188 3.31 13.79 -1.76
CA VAL A 188 4.75 13.85 -2.00
C VAL A 188 5.15 12.71 -2.94
N PHE A 189 5.85 13.06 -4.02
CA PHE A 189 6.30 12.10 -5.03
C PHE A 189 7.74 11.68 -4.78
N ILE A 190 7.95 10.38 -4.71
CA ILE A 190 9.25 9.72 -4.52
C ILE A 190 9.52 8.82 -5.73
N LYS A 191 10.51 9.16 -6.53
CA LYS A 191 10.95 8.29 -7.62
C LYS A 191 11.75 7.12 -7.09
N TYR A 192 11.44 5.91 -7.56
CA TYR A 192 12.14 4.70 -7.14
C TYR A 192 13.66 4.81 -7.33
N ASP A 193 14.11 5.35 -8.47
CA ASP A 193 15.53 5.52 -8.75
C ASP A 193 16.20 6.48 -7.77
N ASP A 194 15.55 7.59 -7.41
CA ASP A 194 16.06 8.56 -6.45
C ASP A 194 16.12 7.94 -5.04
N LEU A 195 15.08 7.18 -4.64
CA LEU A 195 15.07 6.46 -3.38
C LEU A 195 16.22 5.45 -3.26
N VAL A 196 16.60 4.81 -4.38
CA VAL A 196 17.70 3.84 -4.40
C VAL A 196 19.06 4.53 -4.39
N ILE A 197 19.20 5.69 -5.07
CA ILE A 197 20.46 6.43 -5.18
C ILE A 197 20.75 7.25 -3.92
N ASN A 198 19.74 7.94 -3.40
CA ASN A 198 19.88 8.81 -2.24
C ASN A 198 18.67 8.65 -1.28
N PRO A 199 18.58 7.49 -0.59
CA PRO A 199 17.44 7.15 0.24
C PRO A 199 17.21 8.17 1.38
N GLU A 200 18.27 8.70 1.99
CA GLU A 200 18.13 9.68 3.06
C GLU A 200 17.42 10.95 2.60
N LYS A 201 17.82 11.50 1.46
CA LYS A 201 17.22 12.69 0.87
C LYS A 201 15.73 12.48 0.61
N GLU A 202 15.39 11.35 0.03
CA GLU A 202 14.00 11.03 -0.32
C GLU A 202 13.14 10.80 0.94
N LEU A 203 13.67 10.13 1.97
CA LEU A 203 12.94 9.99 3.24
C LEU A 203 12.75 11.34 3.96
N ARG A 204 13.74 12.25 3.92
CA ARG A 204 13.59 13.60 4.50
C ARG A 204 12.40 14.35 3.88
N LYS A 205 12.19 14.26 2.55
CA LYS A 205 11.00 14.84 1.90
C LYS A 205 9.70 14.25 2.45
N VAL A 206 9.68 12.93 2.72
CA VAL A 206 8.50 12.27 3.31
C VAL A 206 8.23 12.80 4.71
N TYR A 207 9.24 12.84 5.58
CA TYR A 207 9.08 13.35 6.94
C TYR A 207 8.63 14.81 6.97
N GLU A 208 9.21 15.66 6.11
CA GLU A 208 8.81 17.05 5.95
C GLU A 208 7.35 17.18 5.52
N PHE A 209 6.95 16.46 4.48
CA PHE A 209 5.57 16.45 3.99
C PHE A 209 4.57 15.98 5.05
N LEU A 210 4.93 14.96 5.83
CA LEU A 210 4.09 14.43 6.91
C LEU A 210 4.15 15.31 8.18
N MET A 211 5.02 16.32 8.20
CA MET A 211 5.30 17.18 9.37
C MET A 211 5.74 16.37 10.60
N LEU A 212 6.56 15.34 10.36
CA LEU A 212 7.12 14.49 11.40
C LEU A 212 8.59 14.84 11.65
N PRO A 213 9.10 14.70 12.88
CA PRO A 213 10.53 14.79 13.14
C PRO A 213 11.27 13.67 12.40
N TYR A 214 12.37 14.03 11.72
CA TYR A 214 13.17 13.04 11.00
C TYR A 214 13.78 12.00 11.95
N PHE A 215 13.60 10.73 11.60
CA PHE A 215 14.23 9.60 12.28
C PHE A 215 15.48 9.17 11.50
N PRO A 216 16.65 8.98 12.13
CA PRO A 216 17.84 8.50 11.45
C PRO A 216 17.68 7.03 11.04
N HIS A 217 17.76 6.77 9.72
CA HIS A 217 17.63 5.43 9.15
C HIS A 217 18.98 4.81 8.82
N THR A 218 19.02 3.48 8.80
CA THR A 218 20.12 2.71 8.19
C THR A 218 19.75 2.26 6.79
N PHE A 219 20.75 2.23 5.90
CA PHE A 219 20.54 1.91 4.47
C PHE A 219 21.28 0.64 4.05
N THR A 220 21.85 -0.07 5.02
CA THR A 220 22.50 -1.38 4.89
C THR A 220 21.96 -2.31 5.95
N ASN A 221 22.09 -3.62 5.74
CA ASN A 221 21.59 -4.65 6.66
C ASN A 221 20.10 -4.46 7.00
N LEU A 222 19.28 -4.25 5.97
CA LEU A 222 17.86 -3.99 6.11
C LEU A 222 17.11 -5.24 6.61
N ASN A 223 16.13 -5.02 7.46
CA ASN A 223 15.25 -6.10 7.90
C ASN A 223 14.11 -6.33 6.89
N GLN A 224 13.67 -7.59 6.79
CA GLN A 224 12.42 -7.90 6.10
C GLN A 224 11.26 -7.18 6.79
N VAL A 225 10.22 -6.85 6.02
CA VAL A 225 9.08 -6.10 6.56
C VAL A 225 8.26 -6.99 7.50
N VAL A 226 8.25 -6.59 8.76
CA VAL A 226 7.36 -7.13 9.80
C VAL A 226 6.67 -5.93 10.44
N VAL A 227 5.35 -5.88 10.39
CA VAL A 227 4.57 -4.77 10.91
C VAL A 227 3.52 -5.30 11.87
N ASN A 228 3.50 -4.76 13.08
CA ASN A 228 2.62 -5.23 14.16
C ASN A 228 2.68 -6.75 14.38
N GLY A 229 3.88 -7.34 14.26
CA GLY A 229 4.12 -8.79 14.38
C GLY A 229 3.66 -9.62 13.15
N LEU A 230 3.17 -8.99 12.10
CA LEU A 230 2.69 -9.65 10.87
C LEU A 230 3.68 -9.51 9.73
N GLN A 231 3.82 -10.57 8.94
CA GLN A 231 4.59 -10.61 7.70
C GLN A 231 3.65 -10.80 6.50
N TYR A 232 4.17 -10.49 5.30
CA TYR A 232 3.49 -10.85 4.07
C TYR A 232 3.32 -12.37 3.93
N ASN A 233 2.16 -12.81 3.53
CA ASN A 233 1.94 -14.18 3.12
C ASN A 233 2.05 -14.31 1.58
N ASP A 234 3.27 -14.42 1.08
CA ASP A 234 3.51 -14.51 -0.36
C ASP A 234 2.99 -15.81 -0.99
N SER A 235 2.63 -16.82 -0.18
CA SER A 235 2.13 -18.11 -0.70
C SER A 235 0.84 -18.00 -1.51
N ILE A 236 0.06 -16.93 -1.28
CA ILE A 236 -1.22 -16.69 -1.99
C ILE A 236 -1.05 -16.04 -3.37
N VAL A 237 0.09 -15.43 -3.63
CA VAL A 237 0.36 -14.70 -4.90
C VAL A 237 1.55 -15.24 -5.68
N GLY A 238 2.39 -16.05 -5.04
CA GLY A 238 3.68 -16.54 -5.53
C GLY A 238 4.81 -16.09 -4.63
N LYS A 239 5.83 -16.94 -4.47
CA LYS A 239 6.93 -16.70 -3.50
C LYS A 239 7.77 -15.46 -3.85
N ASN A 240 8.45 -14.91 -2.85
CA ASN A 240 9.44 -13.85 -2.97
C ASN A 240 8.95 -12.52 -3.59
N MET A 241 7.65 -12.26 -3.62
CA MET A 241 7.14 -10.99 -4.14
C MET A 241 7.52 -9.81 -3.24
N HIS A 242 7.50 -10.02 -1.92
CA HIS A 242 7.75 -8.99 -0.91
C HIS A 242 9.09 -9.16 -0.17
N THR A 243 9.98 -10.01 -0.69
CA THR A 243 11.33 -10.19 -0.15
C THR A 243 12.23 -9.04 -0.58
N ILE A 244 12.90 -8.40 0.37
CA ILE A 244 13.91 -7.37 0.10
C ILE A 244 15.32 -7.95 0.13
N ARG A 245 16.25 -7.26 -0.53
CA ARG A 245 17.67 -7.50 -0.38
C ARG A 245 18.13 -6.79 0.88
N THR A 246 18.72 -7.54 1.80
CA THR A 246 19.04 -7.01 3.14
C THR A 246 20.40 -6.30 3.17
N GLU A 247 21.39 -6.74 2.37
CA GLU A 247 22.75 -6.25 2.47
C GLU A 247 22.89 -4.74 2.22
N LYS A 248 22.41 -4.29 1.09
CA LYS A 248 22.41 -2.87 0.72
C LYS A 248 21.35 -2.53 -0.34
N ILE A 249 20.95 -1.27 -0.36
CA ILE A 249 20.11 -0.73 -1.42
C ILE A 249 20.94 -0.64 -2.70
N MET A 250 20.42 -1.21 -3.80
CA MET A 250 21.09 -1.21 -5.10
C MET A 250 20.09 -1.01 -6.22
N LYS A 251 20.43 -0.16 -7.18
CA LYS A 251 19.75 -0.13 -8.46
C LYS A 251 20.00 -1.43 -9.20
N VAL A 252 18.93 -2.00 -9.74
CA VAL A 252 19.00 -3.24 -10.52
C VAL A 252 18.59 -2.91 -11.93
N GLU A 253 19.50 -3.12 -12.86
CA GLU A 253 19.14 -3.11 -14.28
C GLU A 253 18.14 -4.21 -14.59
N ASN A 254 17.08 -3.86 -15.27
CA ASN A 254 16.05 -4.81 -15.60
C ASN A 254 16.23 -5.35 -17.02
N LYS A 255 17.00 -6.44 -17.15
CA LYS A 255 17.28 -7.13 -18.43
C LYS A 255 16.02 -7.63 -19.14
N TYR A 256 14.88 -7.61 -18.48
CA TYR A 256 13.60 -8.09 -19.04
C TYR A 256 12.85 -7.00 -19.84
N LYS A 257 13.34 -5.77 -19.90
CA LYS A 257 12.71 -4.71 -20.71
C LYS A 257 12.59 -5.10 -22.20
N ASN A 258 13.57 -5.79 -22.74
CA ASN A 258 13.59 -6.26 -24.12
C ASN A 258 12.56 -7.36 -24.42
N LYS A 259 11.93 -7.95 -23.39
CA LYS A 259 10.87 -8.95 -23.53
C LYS A 259 9.47 -8.36 -23.53
N ILE A 260 9.33 -7.06 -23.28
CA ILE A 260 8.02 -6.40 -23.26
C ILE A 260 7.46 -6.36 -24.69
N PRO A 261 6.24 -6.89 -24.94
CA PRO A 261 5.62 -6.81 -26.25
C PRO A 261 5.46 -5.36 -26.72
N GLU A 262 5.68 -5.11 -28.01
CA GLU A 262 5.75 -3.76 -28.60
C GLU A 262 4.52 -2.90 -28.30
N ARG A 263 3.33 -3.52 -28.28
CA ARG A 263 2.09 -2.79 -27.94
C ARG A 263 2.14 -2.13 -26.56
N PHE A 264 2.71 -2.80 -25.55
CA PHE A 264 2.85 -2.22 -24.20
C PHE A 264 3.90 -1.11 -24.18
N VAL A 265 4.96 -1.22 -24.97
CA VAL A 265 5.94 -0.14 -25.13
C VAL A 265 5.26 1.08 -25.76
N LYS A 266 4.45 0.90 -26.78
CA LYS A 266 3.69 1.96 -27.44
C LYS A 266 2.66 2.58 -26.49
N ASP A 267 1.90 1.74 -25.77
CA ASP A 267 0.78 2.19 -24.92
C ASP A 267 1.24 2.86 -23.62
N TYR A 268 2.40 2.48 -23.08
CA TYR A 268 2.82 2.90 -21.73
C TYR A 268 4.21 3.54 -21.67
N GLY A 269 5.03 3.44 -22.71
CA GLY A 269 6.41 3.98 -22.72
C GLY A 269 6.50 5.51 -22.67
N HIS A 270 5.39 6.20 -22.95
CA HIS A 270 5.31 7.66 -22.85
C HIS A 270 4.94 8.17 -21.45
N ILE A 271 4.56 7.29 -20.53
CA ILE A 271 4.22 7.66 -19.15
C ILE A 271 5.50 7.93 -18.36
N THR A 272 5.72 9.18 -18.03
CA THR A 272 6.86 9.66 -17.23
C THR A 272 6.37 10.33 -15.95
N PHE A 273 7.17 10.24 -14.87
CA PHE A 273 6.89 10.83 -13.56
C PHE A 273 8.00 11.76 -13.13
#